data_d66e7a755c1b4696cb78dfe500f037a6
#
_entry.id   d66e7a755c1b4696cb78dfe500f037a6
#
_cell.length_a   1.000
_cell.length_b   1.000
_cell.length_c   1.000
_cell.angle_alpha   90.00
_cell.angle_beta   90.00
_cell.angle_gamma   90.00
#
_symmetry.space_group_name_H-M   'P 1'
#
loop_
_entity.id
_entity.type
_entity.pdbx_description
1 polymer ?
#
loop_
_entity_poly.entity_id
_entity_poly.type
_entity_poly.pdbx_seq_one_letter_code
_entity_poly.pdbx_strand_id
1 'polypeptide(L)'
;MTLIRYDQLDQALNSFQRKGNLPGLFLIFGDSYLIKQSFQKLLNFLLGTDKREFALETLEGGSVTMGDIIEAVSTFSFLFSKKIIAVKNAPLFQSQHGPVEKSFSSADLEHFTSFLDKEGLPLGHSLVLMTGSIDKRRKSYKTLEEKGLVIDCSVAEGVRKADQDEQEKIFQTVSDQILSKAGKTIDRQAFHLLIDLTGLDFERFAGNLEKLIVYSGNRSAISSEDVHAVVTRDKKDPMFKLTHAFMEKDNKETLVYLNSMFKDGAHPLQILKVFENQIRKLILVKCGIREIALKNKKLNFKNTNFNVFKQGVLPEILSYDKGIKAKIEAWKEFLGEKEGKGKTVSANDLLLASNPQNAYPVFQIFQKSENFSFNELQDALIFLGDLDYRLKSSSFDAKTAFETFIIKICSNGGFVYANENQDRRHHF
;
A
#
# COMPACT_ATOMS: atom_id res chain seq x y z
N MET A 1 -0.48 7.44 -28.96
CA MET A 1 -1.45 7.18 -27.95
C MET A 1 -1.29 5.78 -27.38
N THR A 2 -0.62 5.61 -26.26
CA THR A 2 -0.42 4.24 -25.83
C THR A 2 -0.15 4.18 -24.34
N LEU A 3 -1.18 3.83 -23.57
CA LEU A 3 -1.02 3.29 -22.23
C LEU A 3 -0.65 1.81 -22.40
N ILE A 4 0.48 1.42 -21.87
CA ILE A 4 0.95 0.02 -21.86
C ILE A 4 1.29 -0.41 -20.44
N ARG A 5 1.24 -1.70 -20.19
CA ARG A 5 1.80 -2.24 -18.95
C ARG A 5 3.32 -2.43 -19.10
N TYR A 6 4.02 -2.41 -17.96
CA TYR A 6 5.49 -2.54 -17.90
C TYR A 6 6.02 -3.81 -18.61
N ASP A 7 5.26 -4.92 -18.61
CA ASP A 7 5.61 -6.18 -19.27
C ASP A 7 5.50 -6.12 -20.80
N GLN A 8 4.74 -5.18 -21.33
CA GLN A 8 4.57 -4.93 -22.77
C GLN A 8 5.59 -3.95 -23.35
N LEU A 9 6.45 -3.35 -22.48
CA LEU A 9 7.36 -2.28 -22.90
C LEU A 9 8.31 -2.69 -24.03
N ASP A 10 8.93 -3.86 -23.94
CA ASP A 10 9.87 -4.33 -24.97
C ASP A 10 9.20 -4.51 -26.35
N GLN A 11 7.97 -5.01 -26.37
CA GLN A 11 7.18 -5.15 -27.61
C GLN A 11 6.79 -3.79 -28.18
N ALA A 12 6.39 -2.86 -27.31
CA ALA A 12 6.01 -1.51 -27.72
C ALA A 12 7.21 -0.76 -28.31
N LEU A 13 8.37 -0.78 -27.64
CA LEU A 13 9.58 -0.12 -28.11
C LEU A 13 10.03 -0.67 -29.49
N ASN A 14 10.02 -1.99 -29.68
CA ASN A 14 10.31 -2.61 -30.96
C ASN A 14 9.31 -2.21 -32.06
N SER A 15 8.03 -2.06 -31.72
CA SER A 15 7.01 -1.59 -32.67
C SER A 15 7.24 -0.13 -33.06
N PHE A 16 7.57 0.75 -32.12
CA PHE A 16 7.89 2.16 -32.39
C PHE A 16 9.16 2.30 -33.25
N GLN A 17 10.17 1.48 -33.00
CA GLN A 17 11.39 1.48 -33.78
C GLN A 17 11.11 1.14 -35.26
N ARG A 18 10.27 0.13 -35.50
CA ARG A 18 9.89 -0.27 -36.88
C ARG A 18 9.07 0.79 -37.59
N LYS A 19 8.24 1.54 -36.87
CA LYS A 19 7.36 2.59 -37.42
C LYS A 19 8.03 3.96 -37.51
N GLY A 20 9.19 4.16 -36.89
CA GLY A 20 9.91 5.43 -36.85
C GLY A 20 9.20 6.58 -36.13
N ASN A 21 8.23 6.28 -35.26
CA ASN A 21 7.37 7.26 -34.61
C ASN A 21 7.42 7.20 -33.06
N LEU A 22 8.61 6.98 -32.50
CA LEU A 22 8.80 6.96 -31.05
C LEU A 22 8.49 8.35 -30.47
N PRO A 23 7.60 8.46 -29.45
CA PRO A 23 7.33 9.73 -28.81
C PRO A 23 8.56 10.22 -28.02
N GLY A 24 8.70 11.54 -27.89
CA GLY A 24 9.73 12.15 -27.03
C GLY A 24 9.33 12.23 -25.56
N LEU A 25 8.02 12.06 -25.24
CA LEU A 25 7.49 12.16 -23.90
C LEU A 25 7.13 10.79 -23.34
N PHE A 26 7.59 10.49 -22.12
CA PHE A 26 7.33 9.24 -21.42
C PHE A 26 6.84 9.54 -20.00
N LEU A 27 5.81 8.82 -19.56
CA LEU A 27 5.34 8.83 -18.19
C LEU A 27 5.37 7.40 -17.64
N ILE A 28 6.12 7.18 -16.56
CA ILE A 28 6.22 5.87 -15.89
C ILE A 28 5.67 6.05 -14.47
N PHE A 29 4.70 5.22 -14.08
CA PHE A 29 4.08 5.33 -12.75
C PHE A 29 3.77 3.97 -12.14
N GLY A 30 3.72 3.91 -10.80
CA GLY A 30 3.37 2.72 -10.02
C GLY A 30 4.43 2.29 -9.03
N ASP A 31 4.75 1.00 -8.98
CA ASP A 31 5.75 0.43 -8.07
C ASP A 31 7.17 0.91 -8.39
N SER A 32 7.93 1.28 -7.35
CA SER A 32 9.26 1.89 -7.47
C SER A 32 10.28 0.99 -8.18
N TYR A 33 10.24 -0.32 -7.91
CA TYR A 33 11.15 -1.28 -8.56
C TYR A 33 10.84 -1.44 -10.04
N LEU A 34 9.56 -1.59 -10.38
CA LEU A 34 9.11 -1.74 -11.77
C LEU A 34 9.32 -0.45 -12.57
N ILE A 35 9.15 0.73 -11.96
CA ILE A 35 9.51 2.02 -12.56
C ILE A 35 10.99 2.04 -12.91
N LYS A 36 11.87 1.68 -11.97
CA LYS A 36 13.33 1.64 -12.16
C LYS A 36 13.73 0.68 -13.28
N GLN A 37 13.14 -0.51 -13.33
CA GLN A 37 13.39 -1.49 -14.39
C GLN A 37 12.91 -0.99 -15.76
N SER A 38 11.71 -0.43 -15.83
CA SER A 38 11.14 0.12 -17.07
C SER A 38 11.96 1.31 -17.58
N PHE A 39 12.42 2.17 -16.68
CA PHE A 39 13.29 3.29 -17.02
C PHE A 39 14.64 2.82 -17.57
N GLN A 40 15.27 1.81 -16.95
CA GLN A 40 16.52 1.25 -17.46
C GLN A 40 16.37 0.63 -18.85
N LYS A 41 15.27 -0.09 -19.12
CA LYS A 41 14.95 -0.62 -20.44
C LYS A 41 14.77 0.51 -21.47
N LEU A 42 14.03 1.54 -21.10
CA LEU A 42 13.82 2.71 -21.95
C LEU A 42 15.14 3.43 -22.26
N LEU A 43 16.00 3.65 -21.27
CA LEU A 43 17.32 4.26 -21.46
C LEU A 43 18.21 3.42 -22.38
N ASN A 44 18.25 2.10 -22.19
CA ASN A 44 19.01 1.20 -23.07
C ASN A 44 18.54 1.30 -24.53
N PHE A 45 17.24 1.41 -24.72
CA PHE A 45 16.65 1.55 -26.04
C PHE A 45 16.97 2.91 -26.69
N LEU A 46 16.88 4.01 -25.93
CA LEU A 46 17.08 5.37 -26.44
C LEU A 46 18.57 5.69 -26.73
N LEU A 47 19.48 5.28 -25.85
CA LEU A 47 20.89 5.70 -25.86
C LEU A 47 21.88 4.57 -26.21
N GLY A 48 21.48 3.29 -26.07
CA GLY A 48 22.43 2.18 -26.02
C GLY A 48 23.24 2.20 -24.71
N THR A 49 24.32 1.38 -24.65
CA THR A 49 25.13 1.22 -23.43
C THR A 49 26.19 2.32 -23.26
N ASP A 50 26.71 2.88 -24.35
CA ASP A 50 27.98 3.63 -24.35
C ASP A 50 27.87 5.16 -24.23
N LYS A 51 26.66 5.73 -24.20
CA LYS A 51 26.45 7.20 -24.27
C LYS A 51 25.65 7.78 -23.10
N ARG A 52 25.49 7.05 -21.99
CA ARG A 52 24.58 7.45 -20.91
C ARG A 52 25.07 8.66 -20.11
N GLU A 53 26.36 8.76 -19.82
CA GLU A 53 26.89 9.76 -18.91
C GLU A 53 26.70 11.20 -19.38
N PHE A 54 26.63 11.43 -20.67
CA PHE A 54 26.56 12.78 -21.24
C PHE A 54 25.20 13.14 -21.82
N ALA A 55 24.35 12.15 -22.11
CA ALA A 55 23.05 12.38 -22.75
C ALA A 55 21.88 12.30 -21.75
N LEU A 56 22.11 11.85 -20.52
CA LEU A 56 21.11 11.73 -19.47
C LEU A 56 21.32 12.79 -18.38
N GLU A 57 20.33 13.62 -18.18
CA GLU A 57 20.23 14.54 -17.05
C GLU A 57 19.10 14.07 -16.13
N THR A 58 19.39 13.90 -14.84
CA THR A 58 18.40 13.44 -13.86
C THR A 58 18.06 14.55 -12.88
N LEU A 59 16.77 14.83 -12.74
CA LEU A 59 16.21 15.82 -11.85
C LEU A 59 15.38 15.14 -10.77
N GLU A 60 15.40 15.68 -9.54
CA GLU A 60 14.56 15.23 -8.44
C GLU A 60 13.31 16.12 -8.35
N GLY A 61 12.12 15.54 -8.53
CA GLY A 61 10.87 16.28 -8.65
C GLY A 61 10.53 17.16 -7.44
N GLY A 62 10.97 16.79 -6.23
CA GLY A 62 10.76 17.59 -5.02
C GLY A 62 11.62 18.88 -4.96
N SER A 63 12.69 18.99 -5.76
CA SER A 63 13.64 20.10 -5.74
C SER A 63 13.58 21.02 -6.95
N VAL A 64 12.83 20.66 -8.00
CA VAL A 64 12.74 21.42 -9.26
C VAL A 64 11.34 22.00 -9.47
N THR A 65 11.26 23.10 -10.20
CA THR A 65 10.00 23.67 -10.69
C THR A 65 9.67 23.16 -12.09
N MET A 66 8.44 23.36 -12.54
CA MET A 66 8.05 23.02 -13.91
C MET A 66 8.82 23.85 -14.94
N GLY A 67 9.17 25.11 -14.60
CA GLY A 67 10.02 25.96 -15.42
C GLY A 67 11.42 25.36 -15.62
N ASP A 68 12.04 24.86 -14.56
CA ASP A 68 13.36 24.20 -14.64
C ASP A 68 13.34 22.98 -15.55
N ILE A 69 12.24 22.19 -15.51
CA ILE A 69 12.06 21.02 -16.38
C ILE A 69 11.93 21.44 -17.86
N ILE A 70 11.14 22.48 -18.14
CA ILE A 70 10.97 23.03 -19.50
C ILE A 70 12.30 23.58 -20.01
N GLU A 71 13.02 24.33 -19.18
CA GLU A 71 14.34 24.89 -19.52
C GLU A 71 15.34 23.74 -19.82
N ALA A 72 15.42 22.75 -18.93
CA ALA A 72 16.31 21.61 -19.09
C ALA A 72 16.05 20.84 -20.40
N VAL A 73 14.77 20.61 -20.75
CA VAL A 73 14.42 19.87 -21.96
C VAL A 73 14.58 20.72 -23.22
N SER A 74 14.44 22.04 -23.12
CA SER A 74 14.58 22.98 -24.26
C SER A 74 16.03 23.33 -24.57
N THR A 75 16.94 23.19 -23.60
CA THR A 75 18.36 23.52 -23.76
C THR A 75 19.08 22.45 -24.59
N PHE A 76 19.63 22.85 -25.73
CA PHE A 76 20.37 21.96 -26.62
C PHE A 76 21.74 21.58 -26.07
N SER A 77 22.12 20.32 -26.28
CA SER A 77 23.49 19.87 -26.02
C SER A 77 24.39 20.16 -27.23
N PHE A 78 25.53 20.82 -27.01
CA PHE A 78 26.51 21.05 -28.07
C PHE A 78 27.28 19.80 -28.47
N LEU A 79 27.28 18.77 -27.61
CA LEU A 79 28.10 17.57 -27.79
C LEU A 79 27.31 16.38 -28.35
N PHE A 80 26.00 16.35 -28.16
CA PHE A 80 25.19 15.19 -28.51
C PHE A 80 23.87 15.56 -29.19
N SER A 81 23.51 14.77 -30.19
CA SER A 81 22.23 14.92 -30.92
C SER A 81 21.01 14.39 -30.15
N LYS A 82 21.23 13.69 -29.05
CA LYS A 82 20.18 13.15 -28.18
C LYS A 82 20.37 13.62 -26.77
N LYS A 83 19.30 14.08 -26.12
CA LYS A 83 19.27 14.47 -24.72
C LYS A 83 18.04 13.86 -24.03
N ILE A 84 18.23 13.28 -22.87
CA ILE A 84 17.15 12.70 -22.06
C ILE A 84 17.13 13.42 -20.71
N ILE A 85 15.98 14.03 -20.39
CA ILE A 85 15.70 14.58 -19.08
C ILE A 85 14.82 13.58 -18.34
N ALA A 86 15.30 13.07 -17.21
CA ALA A 86 14.58 12.15 -16.36
C ALA A 86 14.22 12.81 -15.03
N VAL A 87 12.92 13.00 -14.77
CA VAL A 87 12.42 13.56 -13.52
C VAL A 87 11.95 12.43 -12.62
N LYS A 88 12.70 12.17 -11.54
CA LYS A 88 12.33 11.18 -10.52
C LYS A 88 11.37 11.80 -9.51
N ASN A 89 10.47 10.98 -8.96
CA ASN A 89 9.50 11.39 -7.96
C ASN A 89 8.75 12.67 -8.37
N ALA A 90 8.36 12.75 -9.65
CA ALA A 90 7.69 13.93 -10.20
C ALA A 90 6.34 14.14 -9.48
N PRO A 91 6.13 15.29 -8.80
CA PRO A 91 4.94 15.53 -8.00
C PRO A 91 3.73 15.98 -8.86
N LEU A 92 3.44 15.21 -9.91
CA LEU A 92 2.41 15.51 -10.90
C LEU A 92 0.98 15.36 -10.37
N PHE A 93 0.78 14.43 -9.43
CA PHE A 93 -0.55 14.01 -9.00
C PHE A 93 -0.56 13.71 -7.49
N GLN A 94 -0.63 14.74 -6.66
CA GLN A 94 -0.72 14.51 -5.22
C GLN A 94 -2.05 13.88 -4.82
N SER A 95 -1.97 12.81 -4.00
CA SER A 95 -3.06 12.38 -3.15
C SER A 95 -3.22 13.35 -1.97
N GLN A 96 -4.46 13.68 -1.59
CA GLN A 96 -4.77 14.60 -0.49
C GLN A 96 -4.33 14.13 0.91
N HIS A 97 -3.56 13.05 1.05
CA HIS A 97 -3.30 12.35 2.33
C HIS A 97 -1.81 12.09 2.62
N GLY A 98 -0.87 12.78 1.96
CA GLY A 98 0.57 12.70 2.23
C GLY A 98 1.14 13.98 2.86
N PRO A 99 2.36 13.95 3.46
CA PRO A 99 3.05 15.16 3.86
C PRO A 99 3.18 16.09 2.65
N VAL A 100 3.04 17.40 2.89
CA VAL A 100 3.03 18.45 1.86
C VAL A 100 4.45 18.59 1.30
N GLU A 101 4.86 17.68 0.43
CA GLU A 101 5.96 17.93 -0.51
C GLU A 101 5.40 18.79 -1.65
N LYS A 102 6.23 19.71 -2.15
CA LYS A 102 5.84 20.67 -3.19
C LYS A 102 5.26 19.93 -4.40
N SER A 103 3.95 20.05 -4.62
CA SER A 103 3.32 19.58 -5.86
C SER A 103 3.36 20.69 -6.90
N PHE A 104 3.45 20.30 -8.17
CA PHE A 104 3.19 21.23 -9.25
C PHE A 104 1.76 21.74 -9.15
N SER A 105 1.59 23.05 -9.20
CA SER A 105 0.27 23.68 -9.18
C SER A 105 -0.52 23.36 -10.46
N SER A 106 -1.82 23.58 -10.44
CA SER A 106 -2.62 23.44 -11.67
C SER A 106 -2.13 24.40 -12.77
N ALA A 107 -1.66 25.59 -12.41
CA ALA A 107 -1.08 26.56 -13.34
C ALA A 107 0.24 26.06 -13.96
N ASP A 108 1.11 25.41 -13.16
CA ASP A 108 2.35 24.80 -13.67
C ASP A 108 2.04 23.70 -14.70
N LEU A 109 1.05 22.85 -14.40
CA LEU A 109 0.64 21.78 -15.31
C LEU A 109 -0.04 22.32 -16.57
N GLU A 110 -0.79 23.40 -16.50
CA GLU A 110 -1.36 24.09 -17.66
C GLU A 110 -0.27 24.75 -18.51
N HIS A 111 0.72 25.37 -17.88
CA HIS A 111 1.88 25.91 -18.57
C HIS A 111 2.65 24.83 -19.31
N PHE A 112 2.91 23.69 -18.65
CA PHE A 112 3.59 22.55 -19.27
C PHE A 112 2.79 21.95 -20.44
N THR A 113 1.47 21.79 -20.29
CA THR A 113 0.63 21.32 -21.41
C THR A 113 0.62 22.30 -22.58
N SER A 114 0.59 23.60 -22.29
CA SER A 114 0.68 24.66 -23.30
C SER A 114 2.02 24.65 -24.04
N PHE A 115 3.12 24.43 -23.34
CA PHE A 115 4.45 24.23 -23.94
C PHE A 115 4.46 23.02 -24.88
N LEU A 116 3.95 21.88 -24.44
CA LEU A 116 3.85 20.68 -25.26
C LEU A 116 2.94 20.85 -26.49
N ASP A 117 1.93 21.74 -26.42
CA ASP A 117 1.01 22.01 -27.51
C ASP A 117 1.60 22.95 -28.57
N LYS A 118 2.30 23.99 -28.14
CA LYS A 118 2.77 25.07 -29.00
C LYS A 118 4.18 24.83 -29.56
N GLU A 119 5.08 24.38 -28.69
CA GLU A 119 6.51 24.25 -29.01
C GLU A 119 6.91 22.79 -29.19
N GLY A 120 6.34 21.89 -28.39
CA GLY A 120 6.70 20.49 -28.37
C GLY A 120 8.10 20.25 -27.80
N LEU A 121 8.54 19.00 -27.82
CA LEU A 121 9.91 18.66 -27.43
C LEU A 121 10.86 18.84 -28.63
N PRO A 122 12.06 19.42 -28.42
CA PRO A 122 13.05 19.55 -29.48
C PRO A 122 13.43 18.19 -30.10
N LEU A 123 13.76 18.18 -31.36
CA LEU A 123 14.12 16.95 -32.07
C LEU A 123 15.35 16.29 -31.40
N GLY A 124 15.24 14.99 -31.11
CA GLY A 124 16.27 14.23 -30.41
C GLY A 124 16.22 14.36 -28.89
N HIS A 125 15.37 15.21 -28.33
CA HIS A 125 15.18 15.32 -26.89
C HIS A 125 14.05 14.40 -26.41
N SER A 126 14.22 13.85 -25.21
CA SER A 126 13.20 13.05 -24.56
C SER A 126 13.02 13.46 -23.10
N LEU A 127 11.77 13.52 -22.66
CA LEU A 127 11.41 13.79 -21.27
C LEU A 127 10.76 12.52 -20.68
N VAL A 128 11.32 12.06 -19.55
CA VAL A 128 10.81 10.90 -18.82
C VAL A 128 10.37 11.36 -17.44
N LEU A 129 9.07 11.34 -17.20
CA LEU A 129 8.48 11.66 -15.89
C LEU A 129 8.19 10.37 -15.13
N MET A 130 8.67 10.25 -13.89
CA MET A 130 8.48 9.09 -13.03
C MET A 130 7.75 9.49 -11.75
N THR A 131 6.66 8.78 -11.41
CA THR A 131 5.86 9.06 -10.21
C THR A 131 5.29 7.79 -9.60
N GLY A 132 5.14 7.73 -8.27
CA GLY A 132 4.56 6.57 -7.58
C GLY A 132 3.05 6.46 -7.71
N SER A 133 2.34 7.56 -7.93
CA SER A 133 0.88 7.58 -8.01
C SER A 133 0.36 8.52 -9.10
N ILE A 134 -0.83 8.23 -9.61
CA ILE A 134 -1.43 8.97 -10.70
C ILE A 134 -2.95 9.13 -10.50
N ASP A 135 -3.50 10.28 -10.86
CA ASP A 135 -4.94 10.50 -10.98
C ASP A 135 -5.32 10.60 -12.47
N LYS A 136 -5.79 9.47 -13.03
CA LYS A 136 -6.18 9.33 -14.44
C LYS A 136 -7.36 10.23 -14.85
N ARG A 137 -8.06 10.86 -13.89
CA ARG A 137 -9.20 11.76 -14.16
C ARG A 137 -8.75 13.18 -14.52
N ARG A 138 -7.53 13.56 -14.16
CA ARG A 138 -7.03 14.92 -14.38
C ARG A 138 -6.75 15.19 -15.87
N LYS A 139 -7.02 16.44 -16.28
CA LYS A 139 -6.76 16.91 -17.65
C LYS A 139 -5.28 16.74 -18.03
N SER A 140 -4.37 17.06 -17.09
CA SER A 140 -2.92 16.90 -17.28
C SER A 140 -2.52 15.47 -17.62
N TYR A 141 -3.12 14.46 -16.96
CA TYR A 141 -2.87 13.06 -17.32
C TYR A 141 -3.30 12.75 -18.75
N LYS A 142 -4.50 13.18 -19.14
CA LYS A 142 -5.02 12.93 -20.50
C LYS A 142 -4.11 13.54 -21.55
N THR A 143 -3.61 14.74 -21.34
CA THR A 143 -2.64 15.37 -22.27
C THR A 143 -1.33 14.60 -22.35
N LEU A 144 -0.80 14.11 -21.21
CA LEU A 144 0.42 13.28 -21.21
C LEU A 144 0.18 11.93 -21.93
N GLU A 145 -0.99 11.33 -21.76
CA GLU A 145 -1.39 10.10 -22.45
C GLU A 145 -1.60 10.31 -23.97
N GLU A 146 -2.11 11.47 -24.37
CA GLU A 146 -2.31 11.83 -25.78
C GLU A 146 -0.99 12.07 -26.52
N LYS A 147 -0.02 12.72 -25.86
CA LYS A 147 1.23 13.17 -26.48
C LYS A 147 2.42 12.25 -26.27
N GLY A 148 2.32 11.34 -25.30
CA GLY A 148 3.43 10.50 -24.88
C GLY A 148 3.09 9.01 -24.83
N LEU A 149 4.09 8.23 -24.42
CA LEU A 149 3.95 6.84 -24.01
C LEU A 149 3.81 6.76 -22.50
N VAL A 150 2.70 6.21 -22.04
CA VAL A 150 2.43 6.00 -20.61
C VAL A 150 2.67 4.53 -20.26
N ILE A 151 3.53 4.29 -19.26
CA ILE A 151 3.94 2.96 -18.80
C ILE A 151 3.37 2.74 -17.42
N ASP A 152 2.42 1.81 -17.30
CA ASP A 152 1.75 1.45 -16.05
C ASP A 152 2.54 0.33 -15.35
N CYS A 153 3.19 0.70 -14.27
CA CYS A 153 3.92 -0.19 -13.35
C CYS A 153 3.12 -0.45 -12.06
N SER A 154 1.81 -0.17 -12.05
CA SER A 154 0.97 -0.42 -10.87
C SER A 154 0.84 -1.91 -10.61
N VAL A 155 0.83 -2.27 -9.34
CA VAL A 155 0.62 -3.61 -8.83
C VAL A 155 -0.65 -3.61 -7.99
N ALA A 156 -1.45 -4.65 -8.11
CA ALA A 156 -2.64 -4.82 -7.28
C ALA A 156 -2.22 -4.96 -5.80
N GLU A 157 -2.73 -4.10 -4.92
CA GLU A 157 -2.45 -4.14 -3.47
C GLU A 157 -3.47 -4.98 -2.69
N GLY A 158 -4.37 -5.68 -3.40
CA GLY A 158 -5.46 -6.43 -2.80
C GLY A 158 -5.04 -7.79 -2.24
N VAL A 159 -5.88 -8.31 -1.33
CA VAL A 159 -5.77 -9.68 -0.77
C VAL A 159 -6.69 -10.69 -1.48
N ARG A 160 -7.32 -10.30 -2.59
CA ARG A 160 -8.14 -11.20 -3.38
C ARG A 160 -7.24 -12.22 -4.10
N LYS A 161 -7.76 -13.40 -4.35
CA LYS A 161 -7.00 -14.43 -5.07
C LYS A 161 -6.45 -13.93 -6.41
N ALA A 162 -7.26 -13.18 -7.18
CA ALA A 162 -6.82 -12.59 -8.45
C ALA A 162 -5.66 -11.58 -8.27
N ASP A 163 -5.68 -10.78 -7.20
CA ASP A 163 -4.63 -9.82 -6.88
C ASP A 163 -3.35 -10.56 -6.46
N GLN A 164 -3.47 -11.62 -5.67
CA GLN A 164 -2.35 -12.48 -5.26
C GLN A 164 -1.73 -13.23 -6.45
N ASP A 165 -2.57 -13.77 -7.34
CA ASP A 165 -2.12 -14.45 -8.56
C ASP A 165 -1.37 -13.46 -9.49
N GLU A 166 -1.80 -12.19 -9.55
CA GLU A 166 -1.09 -11.15 -10.30
C GLU A 166 0.25 -10.81 -9.65
N GLN A 167 0.28 -10.61 -8.33
CA GLN A 167 1.50 -10.36 -7.58
C GLN A 167 2.52 -11.49 -7.75
N GLU A 168 2.09 -12.75 -7.62
CA GLU A 168 2.95 -13.92 -7.79
C GLU A 168 3.56 -13.99 -9.20
N LYS A 169 2.78 -13.68 -10.24
CA LYS A 169 3.29 -13.59 -11.62
C LYS A 169 4.38 -12.53 -11.79
N ILE A 170 4.24 -11.39 -11.10
CA ILE A 170 5.26 -10.34 -11.14
C ILE A 170 6.54 -10.84 -10.46
N PHE A 171 6.45 -11.45 -9.27
CA PHE A 171 7.60 -12.05 -8.59
C PHE A 171 8.28 -13.11 -9.45
N GLN A 172 7.50 -13.96 -10.11
CA GLN A 172 8.04 -14.97 -11.02
C GLN A 172 8.79 -14.31 -12.18
N THR A 173 8.21 -13.30 -12.82
CA THR A 173 8.85 -12.56 -13.93
C THR A 173 10.17 -11.90 -13.50
N VAL A 174 10.18 -11.26 -12.32
CA VAL A 174 11.39 -10.64 -11.74
C VAL A 174 12.44 -11.71 -11.44
N SER A 175 12.03 -12.82 -10.83
CA SER A 175 12.89 -13.95 -10.51
C SER A 175 13.54 -14.53 -11.77
N ASP A 176 12.75 -14.82 -12.80
CA ASP A 176 13.24 -15.39 -14.06
C ASP A 176 14.24 -14.46 -14.77
N GLN A 177 13.99 -13.15 -14.74
CA GLN A 177 14.92 -12.16 -15.32
C GLN A 177 16.27 -12.10 -14.61
N ILE A 178 16.28 -12.23 -13.28
CA ILE A 178 17.50 -12.19 -12.47
C ILE A 178 18.24 -13.52 -12.58
N LEU A 179 17.56 -14.64 -12.44
CA LEU A 179 18.14 -15.98 -12.44
C LEU A 179 18.71 -16.37 -13.80
N SER A 180 18.02 -16.02 -14.90
CA SER A 180 18.49 -16.31 -16.26
C SER A 180 19.82 -15.64 -16.58
N LYS A 181 20.05 -14.42 -16.10
CA LYS A 181 21.34 -13.73 -16.24
C LYS A 181 22.48 -14.43 -15.51
N ALA A 182 22.16 -15.10 -14.42
CA ALA A 182 23.12 -15.83 -13.59
C ALA A 182 23.25 -17.32 -13.96
N GLY A 183 22.44 -17.82 -14.90
CA GLY A 183 22.40 -19.23 -15.27
C GLY A 183 21.94 -20.14 -14.13
N LYS A 184 21.03 -19.65 -13.26
CA LYS A 184 20.56 -20.34 -12.07
C LYS A 184 19.07 -20.57 -12.08
N THR A 185 18.61 -21.45 -11.18
CA THR A 185 17.18 -21.73 -10.92
C THR A 185 16.91 -21.61 -9.42
N ILE A 186 15.65 -21.48 -9.06
CA ILE A 186 15.19 -21.51 -7.66
C ILE A 186 14.11 -22.58 -7.51
N ASP A 187 14.17 -23.35 -6.43
CA ASP A 187 13.14 -24.34 -6.13
C ASP A 187 11.82 -23.65 -5.77
N ARG A 188 10.69 -24.25 -6.14
CA ARG A 188 9.37 -23.68 -5.89
C ARG A 188 9.14 -23.34 -4.41
N GLN A 189 9.57 -24.20 -3.50
CA GLN A 189 9.45 -23.96 -2.06
C GLN A 189 10.34 -22.79 -1.63
N ALA A 190 11.58 -22.70 -2.15
CA ALA A 190 12.48 -21.59 -1.90
C ALA A 190 11.92 -20.25 -2.43
N PHE A 191 11.29 -20.27 -3.60
CA PHE A 191 10.65 -19.10 -4.19
C PHE A 191 9.50 -18.55 -3.30
N HIS A 192 8.56 -19.42 -2.89
CA HIS A 192 7.48 -19.00 -2.01
C HIS A 192 7.99 -18.56 -0.64
N LEU A 193 8.98 -19.27 -0.08
CA LEU A 193 9.62 -18.87 1.18
C LEU A 193 10.27 -17.49 1.08
N LEU A 194 10.94 -17.20 -0.05
CA LEU A 194 11.54 -15.89 -0.28
C LEU A 194 10.48 -14.78 -0.31
N ILE A 195 9.34 -15.00 -0.98
CA ILE A 195 8.21 -14.05 -0.97
C ILE A 195 7.67 -13.88 0.45
N ASP A 196 7.50 -14.95 1.21
CA ASP A 196 6.99 -14.88 2.58
C ASP A 196 7.93 -14.11 3.52
N LEU A 197 9.23 -14.19 3.30
CA LEU A 197 10.23 -13.49 4.11
C LEU A 197 10.43 -12.02 3.70
N THR A 198 10.30 -11.69 2.41
CA THR A 198 10.48 -10.32 1.89
C THR A 198 9.18 -9.52 1.84
N GLY A 199 8.03 -10.18 1.90
CA GLY A 199 6.72 -9.57 1.71
C GLY A 199 6.50 -9.12 0.26
N LEU A 200 5.56 -8.16 0.06
CA LEU A 200 5.20 -7.63 -1.26
C LEU A 200 6.13 -6.50 -1.73
N ASP A 201 7.40 -6.57 -1.38
CA ASP A 201 8.43 -5.59 -1.75
C ASP A 201 9.36 -6.19 -2.82
N PHE A 202 9.18 -5.78 -4.06
CA PHE A 202 9.95 -6.31 -5.20
C PHE A 202 11.43 -5.93 -5.15
N GLU A 203 11.79 -4.77 -4.59
CA GLU A 203 13.19 -4.35 -4.48
C GLU A 203 13.94 -5.24 -3.47
N ARG A 204 13.30 -5.55 -2.35
CA ARG A 204 13.83 -6.48 -1.34
C ARG A 204 13.91 -7.90 -1.86
N PHE A 205 12.86 -8.36 -2.54
CA PHE A 205 12.86 -9.68 -3.16
C PHE A 205 14.03 -9.82 -4.13
N ALA A 206 14.18 -8.88 -5.05
CA ALA A 206 15.26 -8.88 -6.03
C ALA A 206 16.65 -8.84 -5.37
N GLY A 207 16.85 -7.94 -4.40
CA GLY A 207 18.12 -7.81 -3.68
C GLY A 207 18.47 -9.06 -2.86
N ASN A 208 17.49 -9.74 -2.26
CA ASN A 208 17.76 -11.01 -1.56
C ASN A 208 17.99 -12.16 -2.54
N LEU A 209 17.31 -12.18 -3.68
CA LEU A 209 17.58 -13.15 -4.74
C LEU A 209 19.01 -13.02 -5.31
N GLU A 210 19.49 -11.79 -5.50
CA GLU A 210 20.88 -11.52 -5.91
C GLU A 210 21.89 -12.03 -4.86
N LYS A 211 21.63 -11.83 -3.56
CA LYS A 211 22.46 -12.39 -2.48
C LYS A 211 22.46 -13.92 -2.51
N LEU A 212 21.30 -14.55 -2.73
CA LEU A 212 21.19 -16.00 -2.85
C LEU A 212 21.94 -16.55 -4.05
N ILE A 213 21.98 -15.85 -5.17
CA ILE A 213 22.80 -16.19 -6.33
C ILE A 213 24.28 -16.22 -5.97
N VAL A 214 24.76 -15.21 -5.24
CA VAL A 214 26.14 -15.16 -4.78
C VAL A 214 26.43 -16.28 -3.76
N TYR A 215 25.53 -16.48 -2.80
CA TYR A 215 25.69 -17.51 -1.75
C TYR A 215 25.70 -18.93 -2.32
N SER A 216 24.89 -19.22 -3.33
CA SER A 216 24.83 -20.54 -3.96
C SER A 216 26.12 -20.94 -4.71
N GLY A 217 27.04 -19.99 -4.95
CA GLY A 217 28.32 -20.25 -5.60
C GLY A 217 28.20 -20.99 -6.93
N ASN A 218 28.80 -22.16 -7.04
CA ASN A 218 28.78 -22.99 -8.26
C ASN A 218 27.49 -23.85 -8.40
N ARG A 219 26.62 -23.88 -7.42
CA ARG A 219 25.36 -24.66 -7.50
C ARG A 219 24.40 -23.98 -8.48
N SER A 220 23.74 -24.78 -9.30
CA SER A 220 22.78 -24.28 -10.31
C SER A 220 21.40 -23.94 -9.73
N ALA A 221 21.03 -24.57 -8.61
CA ALA A 221 19.74 -24.38 -7.96
C ALA A 221 19.88 -23.76 -6.58
N ILE A 222 18.94 -22.88 -6.24
CA ILE A 222 18.79 -22.23 -4.92
C ILE A 222 17.71 -23.00 -4.16
N SER A 223 18.03 -23.51 -2.97
CA SER A 223 17.13 -24.30 -2.12
C SER A 223 16.52 -23.48 -0.99
N SER A 224 15.54 -24.06 -0.30
CA SER A 224 14.93 -23.45 0.90
C SER A 224 15.93 -23.26 2.04
N GLU A 225 16.93 -24.14 2.17
CA GLU A 225 17.98 -24.03 3.16
C GLU A 225 18.86 -22.80 2.89
N ASP A 226 19.13 -22.50 1.61
CA ASP A 226 19.87 -21.29 1.22
C ASP A 226 19.10 -20.04 1.62
N VAL A 227 17.77 -20.04 1.37
CA VAL A 227 16.91 -18.94 1.76
C VAL A 227 16.93 -18.73 3.27
N HIS A 228 16.80 -19.79 4.06
CA HIS A 228 16.90 -19.68 5.52
C HIS A 228 18.27 -19.21 6.02
N ALA A 229 19.35 -19.56 5.32
CA ALA A 229 20.72 -19.17 5.70
C ALA A 229 21.03 -17.71 5.41
N VAL A 230 20.48 -17.15 4.32
CA VAL A 230 20.85 -15.82 3.81
C VAL A 230 19.80 -14.76 4.10
N VAL A 231 18.53 -15.14 3.98
CA VAL A 231 17.42 -14.20 4.07
C VAL A 231 16.92 -14.17 5.51
N THR A 232 17.36 -13.18 6.25
CA THR A 232 16.71 -12.85 7.51
C THR A 232 15.35 -12.26 7.20
N ARG A 233 14.32 -12.67 7.94
CA ARG A 233 12.98 -12.07 7.84
C ARG A 233 13.13 -10.57 7.97
N ASP A 234 12.81 -9.86 6.90
CA ASP A 234 13.11 -8.44 6.83
C ASP A 234 12.22 -7.64 7.79
N LYS A 235 12.78 -6.59 8.32
CA LYS A 235 12.45 -5.84 9.54
C LYS A 235 11.05 -5.25 9.65
N LYS A 236 10.15 -5.48 8.70
CA LYS A 236 8.77 -4.98 8.80
C LYS A 236 7.79 -6.08 8.42
N ASP A 237 7.50 -6.95 9.35
CA ASP A 237 6.25 -7.70 9.24
C ASP A 237 5.11 -6.67 9.17
N PRO A 238 4.31 -6.67 8.09
CA PRO A 238 3.29 -5.65 7.93
C PRO A 238 2.33 -5.71 9.12
N MET A 239 1.97 -4.55 9.65
CA MET A 239 0.98 -4.44 10.74
C MET A 239 -0.31 -5.21 10.44
N PHE A 240 -0.63 -5.42 9.17
CA PHE A 240 -1.80 -6.20 8.81
C PHE A 240 -1.67 -7.70 9.11
N LYS A 241 -0.45 -8.30 9.06
CA LYS A 241 -0.23 -9.70 9.45
C LYS A 241 -0.47 -9.88 10.95
N LEU A 242 0.02 -8.95 11.76
CA LEU A 242 -0.27 -8.91 13.19
C LEU A 242 -1.78 -8.85 13.45
N THR A 243 -2.49 -7.93 12.79
CA THR A 243 -3.94 -7.78 12.96
C THR A 243 -4.71 -8.96 12.41
N HIS A 244 -4.25 -9.57 11.33
CA HIS A 244 -4.87 -10.77 10.76
C HIS A 244 -4.75 -11.96 11.71
N ALA A 245 -3.55 -12.27 12.19
CA ALA A 245 -3.32 -13.36 13.16
C ALA A 245 -4.12 -13.12 14.45
N PHE A 246 -4.15 -11.88 14.93
CA PHE A 246 -4.97 -11.46 16.08
C PHE A 246 -6.46 -11.74 15.87
N MET A 247 -7.01 -11.37 14.70
CA MET A 247 -8.43 -11.60 14.38
C MET A 247 -8.77 -13.08 14.25
N GLU A 248 -7.81 -13.94 13.90
CA GLU A 248 -7.97 -15.39 13.90
C GLU A 248 -7.86 -16.00 15.30
N LYS A 249 -7.53 -15.21 16.33
CA LYS A 249 -7.13 -15.70 17.67
C LYS A 249 -5.93 -16.65 17.62
N ASP A 250 -5.08 -16.55 16.61
CA ASP A 250 -3.84 -17.28 16.55
C ASP A 250 -2.79 -16.63 17.46
N ASN A 251 -2.74 -17.13 18.69
CA ASN A 251 -1.83 -16.63 19.73
C ASN A 251 -0.37 -16.73 19.30
N LYS A 252 0.03 -17.87 18.71
CA LYS A 252 1.41 -18.14 18.31
C LYS A 252 1.87 -17.18 17.22
N GLU A 253 1.13 -17.08 16.13
CA GLU A 253 1.44 -16.18 15.03
C GLU A 253 1.41 -14.72 15.46
N THR A 254 0.43 -14.32 16.27
CA THR A 254 0.33 -12.94 16.78
C THR A 254 1.55 -12.57 17.62
N LEU A 255 2.04 -13.45 18.51
CA LEU A 255 3.25 -13.22 19.29
C LEU A 255 4.52 -13.18 18.43
N VAL A 256 4.61 -14.01 17.39
CA VAL A 256 5.73 -13.99 16.44
C VAL A 256 5.81 -12.63 15.75
N TYR A 257 4.68 -12.12 15.22
CA TYR A 257 4.64 -10.82 14.55
C TYR A 257 4.88 -9.67 15.51
N LEU A 258 4.34 -9.71 16.73
CA LEU A 258 4.61 -8.72 17.77
C LEU A 258 6.11 -8.64 18.07
N ASN A 259 6.75 -9.79 18.29
CA ASN A 259 8.18 -9.86 18.59
C ASN A 259 9.03 -9.32 17.44
N SER A 260 8.65 -9.62 16.19
CA SER A 260 9.33 -9.07 15.01
C SER A 260 9.24 -7.54 15.00
N MET A 261 8.04 -6.98 15.24
CA MET A 261 7.85 -5.53 15.25
C MET A 261 8.69 -4.82 16.32
N PHE A 262 8.78 -5.38 17.54
CA PHE A 262 9.64 -4.82 18.59
C PHE A 262 11.13 -4.92 18.23
N LYS A 263 11.60 -6.03 17.66
CA LYS A 263 12.97 -6.17 17.14
C LYS A 263 13.28 -5.14 16.06
N ASP A 264 12.30 -4.78 15.26
CA ASP A 264 12.41 -3.81 14.17
C ASP A 264 12.30 -2.35 14.64
N GLY A 265 12.19 -2.14 15.95
CA GLY A 265 12.12 -0.81 16.56
C GLY A 265 10.77 -0.12 16.41
N ALA A 266 9.67 -0.87 16.18
CA ALA A 266 8.33 -0.29 16.17
C ALA A 266 8.01 0.36 17.53
N HIS A 267 7.51 1.58 17.48
CA HIS A 267 7.17 2.29 18.70
C HIS A 267 5.92 1.68 19.38
N PRO A 268 5.93 1.43 20.71
CA PRO A 268 4.81 0.79 21.40
C PRO A 268 3.45 1.45 21.18
N LEU A 269 3.39 2.78 21.10
CA LEU A 269 2.14 3.52 20.82
C LEU A 269 1.59 3.27 19.42
N GLN A 270 2.43 2.92 18.43
CA GLN A 270 1.95 2.52 17.09
C GLN A 270 1.26 1.16 17.16
N ILE A 271 1.85 0.21 17.88
CA ILE A 271 1.28 -1.13 18.09
C ILE A 271 -0.05 -1.02 18.85
N LEU A 272 -0.08 -0.21 19.91
CA LEU A 272 -1.29 0.08 20.68
C LEU A 272 -2.42 0.58 19.77
N LYS A 273 -2.12 1.58 18.95
CA LYS A 273 -3.11 2.20 18.05
C LYS A 273 -3.66 1.21 17.03
N VAL A 274 -2.85 0.27 16.57
CA VAL A 274 -3.29 -0.79 15.66
C VAL A 274 -4.30 -1.72 16.34
N PHE A 275 -4.01 -2.21 17.55
CA PHE A 275 -4.95 -3.05 18.29
C PHE A 275 -6.22 -2.29 18.67
N GLU A 276 -6.10 -1.05 19.15
CA GLU A 276 -7.24 -0.19 19.47
C GLU A 276 -8.17 -0.05 18.25
N ASN A 277 -7.64 0.33 17.10
CA ASN A 277 -8.43 0.49 15.88
C ASN A 277 -9.11 -0.81 15.45
N GLN A 278 -8.43 -1.95 15.60
CA GLN A 278 -8.97 -3.24 15.23
C GLN A 278 -10.12 -3.66 16.16
N ILE A 279 -9.92 -3.50 17.47
CA ILE A 279 -10.97 -3.81 18.47
C ILE A 279 -12.18 -2.91 18.29
N ARG A 280 -11.98 -1.60 18.09
CA ARG A 280 -13.07 -0.66 17.82
C ARG A 280 -13.88 -1.08 16.59
N LYS A 281 -13.23 -1.51 15.50
CA LYS A 281 -13.91 -2.02 14.30
C LYS A 281 -14.75 -3.27 14.62
N LEU A 282 -14.19 -4.21 15.38
CA LEU A 282 -14.91 -5.43 15.78
C LEU A 282 -16.13 -5.11 16.65
N ILE A 283 -15.99 -4.16 17.59
CA ILE A 283 -17.13 -3.68 18.42
C ILE A 283 -18.21 -3.08 17.54
N LEU A 284 -17.84 -2.18 16.62
CA LEU A 284 -18.80 -1.55 15.69
C LEU A 284 -19.54 -2.60 14.86
N VAL A 285 -18.84 -3.61 14.35
CA VAL A 285 -19.44 -4.71 13.60
C VAL A 285 -20.42 -5.49 14.48
N LYS A 286 -20.05 -5.83 15.71
CA LYS A 286 -20.94 -6.53 16.66
C LYS A 286 -22.20 -5.72 16.97
N CYS A 287 -22.07 -4.42 17.20
CA CYS A 287 -23.20 -3.53 17.41
C CYS A 287 -24.11 -3.45 16.16
N GLY A 288 -23.49 -3.28 14.99
CA GLY A 288 -24.22 -3.23 13.71
C GLY A 288 -24.98 -4.54 13.41
N ILE A 289 -24.32 -5.70 13.59
CA ILE A 289 -24.98 -7.01 13.45
C ILE A 289 -26.21 -7.09 14.37
N ARG A 290 -26.07 -6.69 15.63
CA ARG A 290 -27.18 -6.71 16.60
C ARG A 290 -28.34 -5.82 16.16
N GLU A 291 -28.07 -4.60 15.74
CA GLU A 291 -29.09 -3.64 15.27
C GLU A 291 -29.79 -4.13 13.99
N ILE A 292 -29.03 -4.66 13.02
CA ILE A 292 -29.58 -5.18 11.77
C ILE A 292 -30.43 -6.44 12.05
N ALA A 293 -29.96 -7.35 12.94
CA ALA A 293 -30.68 -8.55 13.31
C ALA A 293 -32.03 -8.26 14.04
N LEU A 294 -32.07 -7.17 14.82
CA LEU A 294 -33.32 -6.71 15.46
C LEU A 294 -34.37 -6.27 14.42
N LYS A 295 -33.93 -5.66 13.32
CA LYS A 295 -34.80 -5.21 12.23
C LYS A 295 -35.18 -6.34 11.27
N ASN A 296 -34.27 -7.25 11.01
CA ASN A 296 -34.46 -8.35 10.06
C ASN A 296 -34.02 -9.69 10.64
N LYS A 297 -34.95 -10.36 11.35
CA LYS A 297 -34.73 -11.64 12.04
C LYS A 297 -34.38 -12.82 11.12
N LYS A 298 -34.55 -12.67 9.79
CA LYS A 298 -34.27 -13.75 8.81
C LYS A 298 -32.81 -13.76 8.35
N LEU A 299 -32.03 -12.74 8.67
CA LEU A 299 -30.61 -12.67 8.25
C LEU A 299 -29.75 -13.57 9.13
N ASN A 300 -29.06 -14.51 8.49
CA ASN A 300 -28.04 -15.31 9.14
C ASN A 300 -26.66 -14.73 8.85
N PHE A 301 -25.97 -14.27 9.87
CA PHE A 301 -24.62 -13.72 9.76
C PHE A 301 -23.54 -14.79 9.93
N LYS A 302 -23.92 -15.96 10.51
CA LYS A 302 -22.97 -17.04 10.82
C LYS A 302 -22.73 -17.91 9.59
N ASN A 303 -21.47 -18.29 9.38
CA ASN A 303 -21.05 -19.23 8.34
C ASN A 303 -21.53 -18.91 6.91
N THR A 304 -21.74 -17.64 6.61
CA THR A 304 -22.12 -17.18 5.26
C THR A 304 -20.90 -17.20 4.34
N ASN A 305 -21.07 -17.71 3.12
CA ASN A 305 -20.07 -17.52 2.07
C ASN A 305 -20.15 -16.10 1.49
N PHE A 306 -19.11 -15.68 0.78
CA PHE A 306 -19.01 -14.31 0.25
C PHE A 306 -20.17 -13.91 -0.68
N ASN A 307 -20.67 -14.84 -1.50
CA ASN A 307 -21.77 -14.55 -2.43
C ASN A 307 -23.08 -14.29 -1.70
N VAL A 308 -23.40 -15.12 -0.69
CA VAL A 308 -24.58 -14.94 0.16
C VAL A 308 -24.47 -13.65 0.98
N PHE A 309 -23.27 -13.36 1.52
CA PHE A 309 -23.01 -12.10 2.20
C PHE A 309 -23.25 -10.88 1.29
N LYS A 310 -22.70 -10.92 0.08
CA LYS A 310 -22.79 -9.81 -0.88
C LYS A 310 -24.23 -9.53 -1.32
N GLN A 311 -25.03 -10.58 -1.49
CA GLN A 311 -26.43 -10.45 -1.96
C GLN A 311 -27.42 -10.17 -0.84
N GLY A 312 -27.22 -10.74 0.34
CA GLY A 312 -28.18 -10.69 1.43
C GLY A 312 -27.81 -9.74 2.57
N VAL A 313 -26.55 -9.79 3.04
CA VAL A 313 -26.12 -9.05 4.23
C VAL A 313 -25.61 -7.65 3.90
N LEU A 314 -24.83 -7.49 2.85
CA LEU A 314 -24.22 -6.22 2.47
C LEU A 314 -25.25 -5.11 2.20
N PRO A 315 -26.38 -5.35 1.52
CA PRO A 315 -27.40 -4.30 1.33
C PRO A 315 -27.95 -3.76 2.64
N GLU A 316 -28.14 -4.60 3.64
CA GLU A 316 -28.61 -4.20 4.97
C GLU A 316 -27.55 -3.38 5.72
N ILE A 317 -26.28 -3.76 5.58
CA ILE A 317 -25.15 -2.97 6.13
C ILE A 317 -25.14 -1.56 5.50
N LEU A 318 -25.30 -1.46 4.19
CA LEU A 318 -25.33 -0.17 3.48
C LEU A 318 -26.52 0.68 3.90
N SER A 319 -27.68 0.05 4.13
CA SER A 319 -28.86 0.73 4.66
C SER A 319 -28.62 1.25 6.09
N TYR A 320 -27.99 0.45 6.94
CA TYR A 320 -27.58 0.84 8.28
C TYR A 320 -26.62 2.04 8.23
N ASP A 321 -25.57 1.97 7.42
CA ASP A 321 -24.56 3.03 7.26
C ASP A 321 -25.19 4.33 6.73
N LYS A 322 -26.15 4.24 5.83
CA LYS A 322 -26.95 5.40 5.37
C LYS A 322 -27.70 6.07 6.52
N GLY A 323 -28.28 5.27 7.41
CA GLY A 323 -28.95 5.77 8.62
C GLY A 323 -27.98 6.46 9.59
N ILE A 324 -26.76 5.90 9.78
CA ILE A 324 -25.73 6.53 10.60
C ILE A 324 -25.28 7.86 10.01
N LYS A 325 -25.04 7.92 8.70
CA LYS A 325 -24.69 9.19 8.02
C LYS A 325 -25.73 10.26 8.22
N ALA A 326 -27.00 9.92 8.01
CA ALA A 326 -28.09 10.88 8.20
C ALA A 326 -28.16 11.41 9.64
N LYS A 327 -27.96 10.56 10.65
CA LYS A 327 -27.87 10.99 12.04
C LYS A 327 -26.70 11.93 12.31
N ILE A 328 -25.53 11.64 11.76
CA ILE A 328 -24.33 12.50 11.91
C ILE A 328 -24.55 13.85 11.24
N GLU A 329 -25.16 13.90 10.07
CA GLU A 329 -25.48 15.14 9.38
C GLU A 329 -26.49 15.99 10.17
N ALA A 330 -27.56 15.37 10.70
CA ALA A 330 -28.51 16.03 11.56
C ALA A 330 -27.88 16.60 12.84
N TRP A 331 -26.91 15.88 13.41
CA TRP A 331 -26.16 16.35 14.58
C TRP A 331 -25.24 17.54 14.25
N LYS A 332 -24.57 17.53 13.10
CA LYS A 332 -23.75 18.66 12.64
C LYS A 332 -24.59 19.92 12.43
N GLU A 333 -25.75 19.75 11.81
CA GLU A 333 -26.71 20.85 11.62
C GLU A 333 -27.20 21.41 12.96
N PHE A 334 -27.56 20.54 13.91
CA PHE A 334 -27.98 20.94 15.26
C PHE A 334 -26.88 21.70 16.02
N LEU A 335 -25.61 21.29 15.88
CA LEU A 335 -24.45 21.93 16.53
C LEU A 335 -24.00 23.21 15.82
N GLY A 336 -24.62 23.58 14.67
CA GLY A 336 -24.26 24.79 13.93
C GLY A 336 -22.85 24.75 13.32
N GLU A 337 -22.27 23.57 13.16
CA GLU A 337 -20.98 23.41 12.51
C GLU A 337 -21.11 23.71 11.02
N LYS A 338 -20.81 24.98 10.64
CA LYS A 338 -20.47 25.31 9.25
C LYS A 338 -19.16 24.60 8.90
N GLU A 339 -19.07 24.08 7.67
CA GLU A 339 -17.86 23.45 7.10
C GLU A 339 -16.59 24.28 7.37
N GLY A 340 -16.01 24.10 8.53
CA GLY A 340 -14.82 24.79 8.99
C GLY A 340 -13.73 23.78 9.34
N LYS A 341 -12.48 24.11 9.06
CA LYS A 341 -11.22 23.33 9.17
C LYS A 341 -10.89 22.73 10.55
N GLY A 342 -11.87 22.25 11.32
CA GLY A 342 -11.67 21.50 12.56
C GLY A 342 -11.62 20.01 12.26
N LYS A 343 -10.83 19.23 13.03
CA LYS A 343 -10.81 17.75 13.00
C LYS A 343 -12.17 17.23 13.49
N THR A 344 -13.19 17.29 12.64
CA THR A 344 -14.46 16.60 12.86
C THR A 344 -14.20 15.11 12.78
N VAL A 345 -14.79 14.35 13.71
CA VAL A 345 -14.86 12.88 13.65
C VAL A 345 -15.33 12.51 12.25
N SER A 346 -14.49 11.85 11.47
CA SER A 346 -14.85 11.43 10.12
C SER A 346 -16.05 10.48 10.25
N ALA A 347 -17.15 10.80 9.57
CA ALA A 347 -18.30 9.89 9.52
C ALA A 347 -17.89 8.47 9.11
N ASN A 348 -16.80 8.36 8.34
CA ASN A 348 -16.25 7.09 7.89
C ASN A 348 -15.78 6.17 9.04
N ASP A 349 -15.38 6.73 10.19
CA ASP A 349 -14.88 5.94 11.33
C ASP A 349 -15.99 5.15 12.05
N LEU A 350 -17.25 5.52 11.83
CA LEU A 350 -18.43 4.88 12.43
C LEU A 350 -19.18 3.96 11.43
N LEU A 351 -18.75 3.92 10.17
CA LEU A 351 -19.38 3.09 9.15
C LEU A 351 -18.83 1.68 9.16
N LEU A 352 -19.72 0.71 8.94
CA LEU A 352 -19.37 -0.71 8.82
C LEU A 352 -18.72 -1.01 7.46
N ALA A 353 -19.20 -0.34 6.40
CA ALA A 353 -18.70 -0.45 5.03
C ALA A 353 -18.31 0.92 4.48
N SER A 354 -17.21 1.49 4.96
CA SER A 354 -16.71 2.81 4.52
C SER A 354 -16.41 2.86 3.01
N ASN A 355 -16.04 1.74 2.40
CA ASN A 355 -15.92 1.58 0.95
C ASN A 355 -16.88 0.50 0.43
N PRO A 356 -18.10 0.87 -0.01
CA PRO A 356 -19.11 -0.08 -0.49
C PRO A 356 -18.69 -0.85 -1.75
N GLN A 357 -17.78 -0.32 -2.56
CA GLN A 357 -17.33 -0.95 -3.79
C GLN A 357 -16.39 -2.15 -3.50
N ASN A 358 -15.75 -2.16 -2.33
CA ASN A 358 -14.88 -3.24 -1.89
C ASN A 358 -15.55 -4.06 -0.78
N ALA A 359 -16.44 -4.97 -1.16
CA ALA A 359 -17.23 -5.78 -0.22
C ALA A 359 -16.41 -6.84 0.54
N TYR A 360 -15.28 -7.29 -0.01
CA TYR A 360 -14.54 -8.43 0.56
C TYR A 360 -13.89 -8.14 1.93
N PRO A 361 -13.21 -7.00 2.15
CA PRO A 361 -12.72 -6.65 3.49
C PRO A 361 -13.84 -6.51 4.53
N VAL A 362 -15.01 -6.00 4.13
CA VAL A 362 -16.19 -5.92 5.00
C VAL A 362 -16.62 -7.32 5.41
N PHE A 363 -16.73 -8.24 4.45
CA PHE A 363 -17.05 -9.64 4.71
C PHE A 363 -16.05 -10.30 5.66
N GLN A 364 -14.74 -10.09 5.45
CA GLN A 364 -13.70 -10.64 6.33
C GLN A 364 -13.85 -10.16 7.77
N ILE A 365 -14.03 -8.85 8.00
CA ILE A 365 -14.20 -8.32 9.36
C ILE A 365 -15.47 -8.89 10.01
N PHE A 366 -16.56 -9.05 9.27
CA PHE A 366 -17.78 -9.67 9.78
C PHE A 366 -17.54 -11.12 10.20
N GLN A 367 -16.88 -11.92 9.35
CA GLN A 367 -16.52 -13.31 9.71
C GLN A 367 -15.64 -13.37 10.96
N LYS A 368 -14.56 -12.56 11.00
CA LYS A 368 -13.61 -12.54 12.13
C LYS A 368 -14.24 -12.03 13.42
N SER A 369 -15.24 -11.16 13.33
CA SER A 369 -15.95 -10.70 14.52
C SER A 369 -16.63 -11.83 15.29
N GLU A 370 -16.91 -12.97 14.64
CA GLU A 370 -17.48 -14.16 15.27
C GLU A 370 -16.52 -14.81 16.27
N ASN A 371 -15.22 -14.66 16.08
CA ASN A 371 -14.20 -15.21 16.98
C ASN A 371 -14.20 -14.56 18.36
N PHE A 372 -14.86 -13.42 18.53
CA PHE A 372 -14.85 -12.64 19.76
C PHE A 372 -16.25 -12.45 20.33
N SER A 373 -16.42 -12.53 21.63
CA SER A 373 -17.61 -12.04 22.30
C SER A 373 -17.55 -10.52 22.47
N PHE A 374 -18.71 -9.89 22.70
CA PHE A 374 -18.75 -8.43 22.96
C PHE A 374 -18.01 -8.07 24.25
N ASN A 375 -18.15 -8.89 25.30
CA ASN A 375 -17.48 -8.68 26.58
C ASN A 375 -15.96 -8.78 26.46
N GLU A 376 -15.44 -9.76 25.72
CA GLU A 376 -13.99 -9.86 25.46
C GLU A 376 -13.45 -8.61 24.78
N LEU A 377 -14.17 -8.06 23.79
CA LEU A 377 -13.75 -6.85 23.08
C LEU A 377 -13.82 -5.61 23.98
N GLN A 378 -14.82 -5.53 24.84
CA GLN A 378 -14.96 -4.44 25.83
C GLN A 378 -13.82 -4.49 26.85
N ASP A 379 -13.54 -5.64 27.41
CA ASP A 379 -12.45 -5.84 28.35
C ASP A 379 -11.08 -5.56 27.70
N ALA A 380 -10.91 -5.99 26.45
CA ALA A 380 -9.71 -5.70 25.67
C ALA A 380 -9.51 -4.19 25.48
N LEU A 381 -10.58 -3.44 25.18
CA LEU A 381 -10.50 -1.99 25.01
C LEU A 381 -10.15 -1.27 26.31
N ILE A 382 -10.71 -1.73 27.45
CA ILE A 382 -10.37 -1.21 28.78
C ILE A 382 -8.89 -1.47 29.10
N PHE A 383 -8.40 -2.69 28.83
CA PHE A 383 -6.99 -3.04 29.02
C PHE A 383 -6.06 -2.17 28.18
N LEU A 384 -6.40 -1.93 26.89
CA LEU A 384 -5.60 -1.04 26.03
C LEU A 384 -5.62 0.40 26.51
N GLY A 385 -6.73 0.89 27.09
CA GLY A 385 -6.82 2.22 27.68
C GLY A 385 -5.88 2.38 28.89
N ASP A 386 -5.83 1.36 29.78
CA ASP A 386 -4.87 1.33 30.90
C ASP A 386 -3.42 1.25 30.40
N LEU A 387 -3.19 0.45 29.38
CA LEU A 387 -1.89 0.33 28.75
C LEU A 387 -1.43 1.65 28.10
N ASP A 388 -2.32 2.40 27.43
CA ASP A 388 -2.03 3.73 26.89
C ASP A 388 -1.57 4.71 27.97
N TYR A 389 -2.31 4.74 29.07
CA TYR A 389 -1.96 5.59 30.22
C TYR A 389 -0.57 5.22 30.78
N ARG A 390 -0.29 3.94 30.98
CA ARG A 390 0.99 3.45 31.54
C ARG A 390 2.16 3.70 30.57
N LEU A 391 1.97 3.52 29.26
CA LEU A 391 3.00 3.81 28.24
C LEU A 391 3.41 5.29 28.19
N LYS A 392 2.51 6.19 28.60
CA LYS A 392 2.75 7.64 28.57
C LYS A 392 3.26 8.18 29.92
N SER A 393 2.98 7.49 31.03
CA SER A 393 3.23 8.00 32.39
C SER A 393 4.39 7.31 33.13
N SER A 394 4.81 6.12 32.70
CA SER A 394 5.85 5.35 33.38
C SER A 394 6.73 4.57 32.42
N SER A 395 7.97 4.30 32.83
CA SER A 395 8.85 3.37 32.11
C SER A 395 8.54 1.95 32.59
N PHE A 396 7.94 1.13 31.71
CA PHE A 396 7.72 -0.28 31.99
C PHE A 396 7.91 -1.11 30.70
N ASP A 397 8.00 -2.42 30.84
CA ASP A 397 8.20 -3.30 29.69
C ASP A 397 6.94 -3.40 28.84
N ALA A 398 6.89 -2.57 27.80
CA ALA A 398 5.81 -2.53 26.85
C ALA A 398 5.59 -3.88 26.15
N LYS A 399 6.68 -4.60 25.83
CA LYS A 399 6.62 -5.88 25.14
C LYS A 399 5.86 -6.92 25.95
N THR A 400 6.25 -7.13 27.22
CA THR A 400 5.59 -8.07 28.13
C THR A 400 4.10 -7.72 28.32
N ALA A 401 3.75 -6.43 28.35
CA ALA A 401 2.36 -6.01 28.46
C ALA A 401 1.54 -6.38 27.24
N PHE A 402 2.06 -6.20 26.03
CA PHE A 402 1.37 -6.65 24.81
C PHE A 402 1.31 -8.19 24.68
N GLU A 403 2.34 -8.89 25.09
CA GLU A 403 2.32 -10.36 25.13
C GLU A 403 1.21 -10.85 26.08
N THR A 404 1.11 -10.25 27.26
CA THR A 404 0.04 -10.53 28.23
C THR A 404 -1.35 -10.24 27.63
N PHE A 405 -1.49 -9.10 26.95
CA PHE A 405 -2.73 -8.74 26.28
C PHE A 405 -3.14 -9.79 25.23
N ILE A 406 -2.22 -10.19 24.35
CA ILE A 406 -2.48 -11.16 23.28
C ILE A 406 -2.87 -12.52 23.90
N ILE A 407 -2.11 -12.99 24.88
CA ILE A 407 -2.41 -14.26 25.55
C ILE A 407 -3.80 -14.22 26.17
N LYS A 408 -4.18 -13.16 26.86
CA LYS A 408 -5.50 -13.05 27.50
C LYS A 408 -6.66 -13.05 26.50
N ILE A 409 -6.54 -12.33 25.41
CA ILE A 409 -7.64 -12.19 24.42
C ILE A 409 -7.72 -13.37 23.45
N CYS A 410 -6.59 -13.98 23.09
CA CYS A 410 -6.57 -15.12 22.18
C CYS A 410 -6.82 -16.45 22.88
N SER A 411 -6.56 -16.55 24.20
CA SER A 411 -6.91 -17.73 24.98
C SER A 411 -8.36 -17.63 25.46
N ASN A 412 -9.08 -18.75 25.47
CA ASN A 412 -10.49 -18.79 25.90
C ASN A 412 -10.73 -18.47 27.40
N GLY A 413 -9.72 -17.95 28.10
CA GLY A 413 -9.75 -17.64 29.53
C GLY A 413 -10.29 -16.27 29.92
N GLY A 414 -10.45 -15.35 28.96
CA GLY A 414 -10.95 -13.98 29.22
C GLY A 414 -10.03 -13.12 30.11
N PHE A 415 -10.37 -11.84 30.26
CA PHE A 415 -9.72 -10.93 31.21
C PHE A 415 -10.33 -11.16 32.60
N VAL A 416 -9.65 -11.88 33.46
CA VAL A 416 -10.02 -11.91 34.90
C VAL A 416 -9.44 -10.64 35.54
N TYR A 417 -10.28 -9.62 35.69
CA TYR A 417 -9.92 -8.49 36.56
C TYR A 417 -10.02 -9.00 38.00
N ALA A 418 -8.89 -9.08 38.70
CA ALA A 418 -8.95 -9.12 40.18
C ALA A 418 -9.71 -7.86 40.62
N ASN A 419 -10.80 -8.05 41.36
CA ASN A 419 -11.68 -6.99 41.85
C ASN A 419 -10.94 -6.14 42.91
N GLU A 420 -9.88 -5.41 42.56
CA GLU A 420 -9.19 -4.48 43.46
C GLU A 420 -9.75 -3.05 43.43
N ASN A 421 -10.82 -2.78 42.67
CA ASN A 421 -11.37 -1.43 42.51
C ASN A 421 -12.87 -1.30 42.86
N GLN A 422 -13.38 -2.03 43.86
CA GLN A 422 -14.70 -1.67 44.44
C GLN A 422 -14.64 -0.44 45.36
N ASP A 423 -13.47 0.00 45.82
CA ASP A 423 -13.34 1.13 46.77
C ASP A 423 -13.17 2.52 46.13
N ARG A 424 -13.12 2.66 44.80
CA ARG A 424 -12.95 3.99 44.17
C ARG A 424 -14.22 4.60 43.59
N ARG A 425 -15.41 4.02 43.80
CA ARG A 425 -16.68 4.58 43.29
C ARG A 425 -17.42 5.50 44.27
N HIS A 426 -16.83 5.90 45.38
CA HIS A 426 -17.48 6.80 46.37
C HIS A 426 -16.77 8.13 46.60
N HIS A 427 -15.88 8.58 45.70
CA HIS A 427 -15.34 9.94 45.80
C HIS A 427 -15.21 10.55 44.39
N PHE A 428 -16.37 10.94 43.81
CA PHE A 428 -16.51 12.11 42.93
C PHE A 428 -17.97 12.51 42.91
#